data_957a93eee0331c1f6a737b97a5b82ecc
#
_entry.id   957a93eee0331c1f6a737b97a5b82ecc
#
_cell.length_a   1.000
_cell.length_b   1.000
_cell.length_c   1.000
_cell.angle_alpha   90.00
_cell.angle_beta   90.00
_cell.angle_gamma   90.00
#
_symmetry.space_group_name_H-M   'P 1'
#
loop_
_entity.id
_entity.type
_entity.pdbx_description
1 polymer ?
#
loop_
_entity_poly.entity_id
_entity_poly.type
_entity_poly.pdbx_seq_one_letter_code
_entity_poly.pdbx_strand_id
1 'polypeptide(L)'
;VCISVLPPEHCYVSQDTPDWTLRQCPYFEFRQEKTIADLRAMGLDVADDVSDDDEETDEDDARDRFGEDRWGEGDEKGVMRRVWCRSIWVRADAEGDGVSRLYYVIAVGRTILFSEPTGRIPVASMTPQPMPHRHIGMSIAETVLDIQDVKTAVKRGGLDNLYLANSPRSLISSRVSLDDMLDSRPGGVVRMLDDSMPGE
;
A
#
# COMPACT_ATOMS: atom_id res chain seq x y z
N VAL A 1 29.28 0.42 9.74
CA VAL A 1 28.10 -0.32 9.23
C VAL A 1 26.97 0.68 9.22
N CYS A 2 26.37 0.91 8.05
CA CYS A 2 25.19 1.73 7.89
C CYS A 2 23.98 0.79 7.72
N ILE A 3 22.90 1.04 8.44
CA ILE A 3 21.65 0.29 8.31
C ILE A 3 20.60 1.27 7.80
N SER A 4 19.97 0.96 6.68
CA SER A 4 18.89 1.74 6.09
C SER A 4 17.63 0.88 5.94
N VAL A 5 16.48 1.52 6.04
CA VAL A 5 15.18 0.89 5.78
C VAL A 5 14.93 0.95 4.28
N LEU A 6 14.60 -0.19 3.69
CA LEU A 6 14.24 -0.28 2.28
C LEU A 6 12.72 -0.22 2.15
N PRO A 7 12.16 0.61 1.27
CA PRO A 7 10.73 0.62 0.98
C PRO A 7 10.34 -0.70 0.28
N PRO A 8 9.29 -1.37 0.76
CA PRO A 8 8.88 -2.67 0.22
C PRO A 8 8.43 -2.58 -1.26
N GLU A 9 7.95 -1.42 -1.69
CA GLU A 9 7.50 -1.14 -3.06
C GLU A 9 8.64 -1.27 -4.09
N HIS A 10 9.87 -1.02 -3.65
CA HIS A 10 11.06 -1.09 -4.49
C HIS A 10 11.84 -2.40 -4.32
N CYS A 11 11.28 -3.34 -3.56
CA CYS A 11 11.90 -4.65 -3.29
C CYS A 11 11.17 -5.75 -4.05
N TYR A 12 11.89 -6.44 -4.91
CA TYR A 12 11.36 -7.57 -5.69
C TYR A 12 12.00 -8.86 -5.23
N VAL A 13 11.18 -9.83 -4.88
CA VAL A 13 11.60 -11.13 -4.36
C VAL A 13 11.03 -12.22 -5.25
N SER A 14 11.84 -13.24 -5.58
CA SER A 14 11.36 -14.40 -6.33
C SER A 14 10.24 -15.11 -5.58
N GLN A 15 9.18 -15.52 -6.31
CA GLN A 15 8.08 -16.32 -5.78
C GLN A 15 8.55 -17.71 -5.28
N ASP A 16 9.68 -18.20 -5.78
CA ASP A 16 10.26 -19.49 -5.40
C ASP A 16 11.01 -19.43 -4.06
N THR A 17 10.97 -18.30 -3.35
CA THR A 17 11.62 -18.17 -2.04
C THR A 17 10.83 -18.97 -1.01
N PRO A 18 11.42 -20.04 -0.41
CA PRO A 18 10.66 -21.00 0.38
C PRO A 18 10.27 -20.52 1.76
N ASP A 19 10.96 -19.51 2.28
CA ASP A 19 10.74 -19.00 3.63
C ASP A 19 10.80 -17.45 3.67
N TRP A 20 10.43 -16.88 4.82
CA TRP A 20 10.47 -15.44 5.05
C TRP A 20 11.89 -14.86 5.09
N THR A 21 12.93 -15.70 5.16
CA THR A 21 14.33 -15.29 5.12
C THR A 21 14.83 -15.23 3.67
N LEU A 22 15.73 -14.31 3.36
CA LEU A 22 16.33 -14.19 2.03
C LEU A 22 17.55 -15.11 1.83
N ARG A 23 17.81 -16.06 2.76
CA ARG A 23 19.03 -16.89 2.70
C ARG A 23 19.10 -17.81 1.48
N GLN A 24 17.95 -18.36 1.09
CA GLN A 24 17.84 -19.28 -0.05
C GLN A 24 17.15 -18.63 -1.25
N CYS A 25 16.95 -17.33 -1.20
CA CYS A 25 16.31 -16.59 -2.27
C CYS A 25 17.14 -16.70 -3.56
N PRO A 26 16.55 -17.16 -4.69
CA PRO A 26 17.25 -17.24 -5.96
C PRO A 26 17.43 -15.87 -6.62
N TYR A 27 16.52 -14.94 -6.35
CA TYR A 27 16.53 -13.60 -6.92
C TYR A 27 15.95 -12.60 -5.95
N PHE A 28 16.72 -11.56 -5.63
CA PHE A 28 16.28 -10.38 -4.89
C PHE A 28 16.78 -9.15 -5.62
N GLU A 29 15.89 -8.18 -5.80
CA GLU A 29 16.19 -6.91 -6.45
C GLU A 29 15.71 -5.75 -5.57
N PHE A 30 16.51 -4.71 -5.50
CA PHE A 30 16.14 -3.45 -4.90
C PHE A 30 16.37 -2.33 -5.92
N ARG A 31 15.32 -1.56 -6.18
CA ARG A 31 15.34 -0.41 -7.10
C ARG A 31 15.47 0.89 -6.33
N GLN A 32 16.31 1.76 -6.81
CA GLN A 32 16.52 3.09 -6.23
C GLN A 32 16.82 4.09 -7.34
N GLU A 33 16.13 5.22 -7.31
CA GLU A 33 16.52 6.36 -8.15
C GLU A 33 17.85 6.95 -7.70
N LYS A 34 18.77 7.11 -8.63
CA LYS A 34 20.06 7.78 -8.45
C LYS A 34 20.37 8.70 -9.61
N THR A 35 21.12 9.76 -9.35
CA THR A 35 21.64 10.60 -10.44
C THR A 35 22.82 9.90 -11.12
N ILE A 36 23.04 10.19 -12.39
CA ILE A 36 24.25 9.72 -13.11
C ILE A 36 25.52 10.17 -12.40
N ALA A 37 25.49 11.38 -11.81
CA ALA A 37 26.61 11.90 -11.01
C ALA A 37 26.92 11.02 -9.80
N ASP A 38 25.89 10.56 -9.08
CA ASP A 38 26.08 9.69 -7.91
C ASP A 38 26.64 8.32 -8.30
N LEU A 39 26.16 7.76 -9.42
CA LEU A 39 26.67 6.49 -9.93
C LEU A 39 28.14 6.59 -10.32
N ARG A 40 28.54 7.67 -10.99
CA ARG A 40 29.95 7.96 -11.30
C ARG A 40 30.81 8.19 -10.06
N ALA A 41 30.28 8.88 -9.05
CA ALA A 41 30.94 9.05 -7.77
C ALA A 41 31.19 7.71 -7.03
N MET A 42 30.33 6.71 -7.27
CA MET A 42 30.52 5.33 -6.79
C MET A 42 31.56 4.55 -7.61
N GLY A 43 32.12 5.14 -8.66
CA GLY A 43 33.09 4.48 -9.53
C GLY A 43 32.45 3.63 -10.63
N LEU A 44 31.16 3.78 -10.89
CA LEU A 44 30.45 3.08 -11.95
C LEU A 44 30.51 3.89 -13.24
N ASP A 45 30.92 3.26 -14.33
CA ASP A 45 30.97 3.91 -15.64
C ASP A 45 29.60 3.84 -16.31
N VAL A 46 28.88 4.94 -16.24
CA VAL A 46 27.54 5.08 -16.85
C VAL A 46 27.66 5.95 -18.08
N ALA A 47 27.26 5.44 -19.23
CA ALA A 47 27.14 6.19 -20.45
C ALA A 47 26.03 7.25 -20.34
N ASP A 48 26.24 8.43 -20.95
CA ASP A 48 25.26 9.53 -20.93
C ASP A 48 23.93 9.17 -21.65
N ASP A 49 23.94 8.12 -22.47
CA ASP A 49 22.83 7.69 -23.33
C ASP A 49 22.11 6.42 -22.81
N VAL A 50 22.25 6.12 -21.52
CA VAL A 50 21.51 4.98 -20.94
C VAL A 50 20.05 5.34 -20.92
N SER A 51 19.25 4.63 -21.73
CA SER A 51 17.80 4.72 -21.71
C SER A 51 17.27 3.94 -20.50
N ASP A 52 16.39 4.57 -19.75
CA ASP A 52 15.58 3.92 -18.72
C ASP A 52 14.43 3.21 -19.44
N ASP A 53 14.67 1.96 -19.88
CA ASP A 53 13.64 1.14 -20.54
C ASP A 53 12.62 0.56 -19.53
N ASP A 54 12.73 0.93 -18.26
CA ASP A 54 11.84 0.44 -17.19
C ASP A 54 10.59 1.35 -16.98
N GLU A 55 10.19 2.11 -18.00
CA GLU A 55 9.03 3.02 -17.94
C GLU A 55 7.66 2.32 -17.71
N GLU A 56 7.59 1.00 -17.77
CA GLU A 56 6.30 0.28 -17.73
C GLU A 56 5.89 -0.24 -16.36
N THR A 57 6.66 -0.06 -15.29
CA THR A 57 6.31 -0.69 -14.02
C THR A 57 6.04 0.31 -12.91
N ASP A 58 4.79 0.36 -12.47
CA ASP A 58 4.35 0.82 -11.14
C ASP A 58 4.52 2.31 -10.79
N GLU A 59 4.80 3.19 -11.77
CA GLU A 59 4.81 4.62 -11.51
C GLU A 59 3.45 5.15 -11.04
N ASP A 60 2.36 4.61 -11.57
CA ASP A 60 1.00 5.03 -11.20
C ASP A 60 0.68 4.66 -9.74
N ASP A 61 1.07 3.47 -9.29
CA ASP A 61 0.86 3.02 -7.91
C ASP A 61 1.74 3.80 -6.90
N ALA A 62 2.94 4.18 -7.29
CA ALA A 62 3.83 5.00 -6.46
C ALA A 62 3.37 6.47 -6.40
N ARG A 63 2.86 7.01 -7.50
CA ARG A 63 2.27 8.36 -7.58
C ARG A 63 1.05 8.48 -6.69
N ASP A 64 0.16 7.49 -6.70
CA ASP A 64 -1.06 7.49 -5.88
C ASP A 64 -0.78 7.43 -4.37
N ARG A 65 0.35 6.83 -3.95
CA ARG A 65 0.70 6.69 -2.54
C ARG A 65 1.43 7.89 -1.96
N PHE A 66 2.23 8.59 -2.74
CA PHE A 66 3.08 9.68 -2.26
C PHE A 66 2.60 11.09 -2.65
N GLY A 67 1.45 11.21 -3.34
CA GLY A 67 0.92 12.47 -3.83
C GLY A 67 1.70 13.03 -5.03
N GLU A 68 1.05 13.90 -5.77
CA GLU A 68 1.58 14.54 -7.00
C GLU A 68 2.76 15.51 -6.78
N ASP A 69 3.27 15.65 -5.55
CA ASP A 69 4.33 16.59 -5.20
C ASP A 69 5.75 16.09 -5.55
N ARG A 70 5.90 15.38 -6.65
CA ARG A 70 7.22 15.23 -7.26
C ARG A 70 7.63 16.58 -7.88
N TRP A 71 8.30 17.38 -7.08
CA TRP A 71 8.97 18.58 -7.56
C TRP A 71 10.00 18.19 -8.61
N GLY A 72 9.70 18.49 -9.89
CA GLY A 72 10.66 18.44 -10.98
C GLY A 72 10.58 17.24 -11.90
N GLU A 73 9.48 17.08 -12.62
CA GLU A 73 9.54 16.64 -14.02
C GLU A 73 10.21 17.73 -14.87
N GLY A 74 11.37 18.18 -14.44
CA GLY A 74 12.28 18.93 -15.29
C GLY A 74 12.99 17.93 -16.18
N ASP A 75 12.99 18.18 -17.47
CA ASP A 75 13.83 17.55 -18.47
C ASP A 75 15.33 17.72 -18.04
N GLU A 76 15.73 17.00 -16.98
CA GLU A 76 17.08 17.00 -16.42
C GLU A 76 17.99 16.30 -17.43
N LYS A 77 18.56 17.10 -18.33
CA LYS A 77 19.54 16.62 -19.30
C LYS A 77 20.90 16.57 -18.65
N GLY A 78 21.67 15.54 -18.96
CA GLY A 78 23.06 15.42 -18.53
C GLY A 78 23.26 14.67 -17.21
N VAL A 79 24.29 15.05 -16.47
CA VAL A 79 24.84 14.31 -15.32
C VAL A 79 23.89 14.26 -14.12
N MET A 80 22.94 15.20 -14.02
CA MET A 80 21.94 15.27 -12.96
C MET A 80 20.67 14.49 -13.27
N ARG A 81 20.57 13.89 -14.46
CA ARG A 81 19.46 13.04 -14.83
C ARG A 81 19.35 11.87 -13.85
N ARG A 82 18.14 11.62 -13.39
CA ARG A 82 17.82 10.48 -12.53
C ARG A 82 17.57 9.24 -13.37
N VAL A 83 18.08 8.13 -12.91
CA VAL A 83 17.92 6.82 -13.53
C VAL A 83 17.61 5.78 -12.44
N TRP A 84 16.84 4.79 -12.81
CA TRP A 84 16.57 3.66 -11.93
C TRP A 84 17.79 2.75 -11.86
N CYS A 85 18.44 2.75 -10.72
CA CYS A 85 19.53 1.84 -10.41
C CYS A 85 18.99 0.60 -9.72
N ARG A 86 19.22 -0.56 -10.31
CA ARG A 86 18.82 -1.87 -9.80
C ARG A 86 20.00 -2.54 -9.12
N SER A 87 19.85 -2.82 -7.83
CA SER A 87 20.77 -3.64 -7.05
C SER A 87 20.21 -5.06 -6.97
N ILE A 88 20.82 -5.99 -7.66
CA ILE A 88 20.28 -7.32 -7.89
C ILE A 88 21.19 -8.36 -7.23
N TRP A 89 20.61 -9.28 -6.49
CA TRP A 89 21.27 -10.49 -5.99
C TRP A 89 20.64 -11.69 -6.67
N VAL A 90 21.39 -12.36 -7.51
CA VAL A 90 20.89 -13.48 -8.32
C VAL A 90 21.80 -14.67 -8.19
N ARG A 91 21.20 -15.87 -8.12
CA ARG A 91 21.92 -17.14 -8.21
C ARG A 91 21.99 -17.56 -9.67
N ALA A 92 23.19 -17.59 -10.19
CA ALA A 92 23.45 -17.97 -11.58
C ALA A 92 24.76 -18.77 -11.69
N ASP A 93 24.85 -19.57 -12.74
CA ASP A 93 26.09 -20.16 -13.20
C ASP A 93 26.70 -19.25 -14.27
N ALA A 94 27.47 -18.26 -13.84
CA ALA A 94 28.11 -17.33 -14.77
C ALA A 94 29.44 -17.88 -15.35
N GLU A 95 30.05 -18.90 -14.72
CA GLU A 95 31.30 -19.51 -15.15
C GLU A 95 31.07 -20.72 -16.05
N GLY A 96 29.83 -21.26 -16.12
CA GLY A 96 29.49 -22.43 -16.94
C GLY A 96 30.02 -23.73 -16.39
N ASP A 97 30.33 -23.78 -15.08
CA ASP A 97 30.88 -24.97 -14.40
C ASP A 97 29.76 -25.88 -13.81
N GLY A 98 28.49 -25.53 -14.03
CA GLY A 98 27.33 -26.24 -13.50
C GLY A 98 27.05 -25.94 -12.01
N VAL A 99 27.78 -25.02 -11.40
CA VAL A 99 27.60 -24.63 -9.99
C VAL A 99 26.96 -23.22 -9.89
N SER A 100 25.77 -23.16 -9.34
CA SER A 100 25.09 -21.88 -9.10
C SER A 100 25.72 -21.13 -7.92
N ARG A 101 26.20 -19.93 -8.17
CA ARG A 101 26.74 -19.00 -7.18
C ARG A 101 25.89 -17.75 -7.08
N LEU A 102 25.93 -17.09 -5.91
CA LEU A 102 25.24 -15.84 -5.71
C LEU A 102 26.11 -14.68 -6.23
N TYR A 103 25.55 -13.88 -7.13
CA TYR A 103 26.19 -12.67 -7.67
C TYR A 103 25.43 -11.43 -7.20
N TYR A 104 26.20 -10.40 -6.90
CA TYR A 104 25.69 -9.05 -6.73
C TYR A 104 25.92 -8.29 -8.03
N VAL A 105 24.85 -7.75 -8.60
CA VAL A 105 24.86 -7.06 -9.88
C VAL A 105 24.24 -5.68 -9.69
N ILE A 106 24.88 -4.65 -10.23
CA ILE A 106 24.30 -3.32 -10.36
C ILE A 106 24.00 -3.09 -11.84
N ALA A 107 22.76 -2.78 -12.14
CA ALA A 107 22.30 -2.52 -13.50
C ALA A 107 21.48 -1.22 -13.59
N VAL A 108 21.54 -0.56 -14.76
CA VAL A 108 20.69 0.56 -15.12
C VAL A 108 20.09 0.25 -16.49
N GLY A 109 18.76 0.26 -16.57
CA GLY A 109 18.06 -0.23 -17.76
C GLY A 109 18.51 -1.66 -18.12
N ARG A 110 19.05 -1.85 -19.32
CA ARG A 110 19.57 -3.14 -19.80
C ARG A 110 21.07 -3.31 -19.63
N THR A 111 21.75 -2.32 -19.06
CA THR A 111 23.21 -2.30 -18.97
C THR A 111 23.66 -2.74 -17.57
N ILE A 112 24.51 -3.75 -17.51
CA ILE A 112 25.17 -4.18 -16.27
C ILE A 112 26.39 -3.30 -16.07
N LEU A 113 26.43 -2.57 -14.96
CA LEU A 113 27.53 -1.68 -14.59
C LEU A 113 28.57 -2.38 -13.71
N PHE A 114 28.12 -3.31 -12.89
CA PHE A 114 28.96 -4.02 -11.92
C PHE A 114 28.43 -5.42 -11.68
N SER A 115 29.34 -6.40 -11.54
CA SER A 115 29.00 -7.77 -11.19
C SER A 115 30.11 -8.39 -10.36
N GLU A 116 29.78 -8.93 -9.18
CA GLU A 116 30.72 -9.57 -8.28
C GLU A 116 30.08 -10.79 -7.58
N PRO A 117 30.80 -11.91 -7.41
CA PRO A 117 30.31 -13.02 -6.60
C PRO A 117 30.25 -12.61 -5.13
N THR A 118 29.13 -12.94 -4.47
CA THR A 118 28.90 -12.60 -3.06
C THR A 118 28.46 -13.82 -2.25
N GLY A 119 28.72 -13.80 -0.95
CA GLY A 119 28.37 -14.93 -0.09
C GLY A 119 26.95 -14.86 0.48
N ARG A 120 26.33 -13.68 0.49
CA ARG A 120 25.00 -13.47 1.12
C ARG A 120 24.32 -12.21 0.61
N ILE A 121 23.00 -12.20 0.71
CA ILE A 121 22.18 -11.01 0.52
C ILE A 121 22.25 -10.19 1.82
N PRO A 122 22.72 -8.93 1.80
CA PRO A 122 22.88 -8.10 3.00
C PRO A 122 21.56 -7.43 3.45
N VAL A 123 20.44 -8.05 3.19
CA VAL A 123 19.11 -7.55 3.50
C VAL A 123 18.42 -8.50 4.48
N ALA A 124 17.78 -7.93 5.49
CA ALA A 124 16.94 -8.67 6.43
C ALA A 124 15.48 -8.29 6.21
N SER A 125 14.66 -9.28 5.93
CA SER A 125 13.21 -9.09 5.90
C SER A 125 12.60 -9.36 7.28
N MET A 126 11.56 -8.62 7.62
CA MET A 126 10.80 -8.81 8.83
C MET A 126 9.33 -9.01 8.48
N THR A 127 8.81 -10.19 8.80
CA THR A 127 7.42 -10.55 8.55
C THR A 127 6.73 -10.76 9.90
N PRO A 128 5.71 -9.95 10.27
CA PRO A 128 5.03 -10.07 11.57
C PRO A 128 4.41 -11.44 11.79
N GLN A 129 3.74 -11.98 10.77
CA GLN A 129 3.10 -13.28 10.80
C GLN A 129 3.53 -14.08 9.57
N PRO A 130 4.56 -14.95 9.71
CA PRO A 130 5.06 -15.73 8.58
C PRO A 130 4.03 -16.77 8.14
N MET A 131 3.89 -16.92 6.84
CA MET A 131 3.13 -18.00 6.23
C MET A 131 4.07 -19.12 5.75
N PRO A 132 3.70 -20.39 5.88
CA PRO A 132 4.51 -21.48 5.37
C PRO A 132 4.63 -21.40 3.84
N HIS A 133 5.82 -21.66 3.34
CA HIS A 133 6.14 -21.70 1.91
C HIS A 133 5.93 -20.37 1.14
N ARG A 134 5.96 -19.25 1.85
CA ARG A 134 5.88 -17.92 1.24
C ARG A 134 6.84 -16.96 1.92
N HIS A 135 7.45 -16.07 1.14
CA HIS A 135 8.25 -14.98 1.67
C HIS A 135 7.38 -13.89 2.30
N ILE A 136 6.29 -13.54 1.64
CA ILE A 136 5.33 -12.54 2.12
C ILE A 136 4.34 -13.24 3.04
N GLY A 137 4.28 -12.82 4.30
CA GLY A 137 3.33 -13.30 5.29
C GLY A 137 2.07 -12.43 5.37
N MET A 138 1.24 -12.70 6.36
CA MET A 138 0.05 -11.90 6.66
C MET A 138 0.41 -10.62 7.41
N SER A 139 -0.28 -9.54 7.07
CA SER A 139 -0.22 -8.31 7.85
C SER A 139 -1.11 -8.40 9.10
N ILE A 140 -0.78 -7.58 10.10
CA ILE A 140 -1.65 -7.43 11.28
C ILE A 140 -3.02 -6.87 10.86
N ALA A 141 -3.03 -6.00 9.84
CA ALA A 141 -4.26 -5.43 9.30
C ALA A 141 -5.20 -6.50 8.73
N GLU A 142 -4.68 -7.47 7.96
CA GLU A 142 -5.48 -8.59 7.43
C GLU A 142 -6.09 -9.44 8.56
N THR A 143 -5.35 -9.67 9.63
CA THR A 143 -5.84 -10.45 10.78
C THR A 143 -6.97 -9.75 11.52
N VAL A 144 -6.99 -8.40 11.52
CA VAL A 144 -7.98 -7.60 12.26
C VAL A 144 -9.15 -7.16 11.37
N LEU A 145 -9.05 -7.31 10.07
CA LEU A 145 -10.04 -6.81 9.10
C LEU A 145 -11.45 -7.32 9.40
N ASP A 146 -11.63 -8.62 9.57
CA ASP A 146 -12.92 -9.23 9.87
C ASP A 146 -13.55 -8.69 11.16
N ILE A 147 -12.72 -8.49 12.19
CA ILE A 147 -13.17 -7.91 13.46
C ILE A 147 -13.59 -6.45 13.27
N GLN A 148 -12.86 -5.73 12.46
CA GLN A 148 -13.16 -4.33 12.13
C GLN A 148 -14.49 -4.20 11.39
N ASP A 149 -14.79 -5.11 10.47
CA ASP A 149 -16.04 -5.14 9.72
C ASP A 149 -17.24 -5.44 10.63
N VAL A 150 -17.12 -6.45 11.50
CA VAL A 150 -18.14 -6.76 12.49
C VAL A 150 -18.38 -5.58 13.43
N LYS A 151 -17.31 -4.97 13.96
CA LYS A 151 -17.40 -3.78 14.82
C LYS A 151 -18.09 -2.62 14.11
N THR A 152 -17.79 -2.40 12.85
CA THR A 152 -18.39 -1.34 12.05
C THR A 152 -19.87 -1.58 11.80
N ALA A 153 -20.27 -2.82 11.48
CA ALA A 153 -21.66 -3.21 11.29
C ALA A 153 -22.49 -3.04 12.58
N VAL A 154 -21.97 -3.51 13.71
CA VAL A 154 -22.63 -3.35 15.02
C VAL A 154 -22.78 -1.88 15.39
N LYS A 155 -21.74 -1.07 15.18
CA LYS A 155 -21.77 0.35 15.48
C LYS A 155 -22.79 1.09 14.61
N ARG A 156 -22.85 0.79 13.31
CA ARG A 156 -23.84 1.36 12.38
C ARG A 156 -25.26 0.97 12.80
N GLY A 157 -25.52 -0.33 13.05
CA GLY A 157 -26.83 -0.79 13.53
C GLY A 157 -27.25 -0.16 14.85
N GLY A 158 -26.32 0.07 15.76
CA GLY A 158 -26.57 0.79 17.01
C GLY A 158 -26.97 2.24 16.79
N LEU A 159 -26.29 2.93 15.89
CA LEU A 159 -26.63 4.32 15.51
C LEU A 159 -27.99 4.39 14.81
N ASP A 160 -28.28 3.46 13.90
CA ASP A 160 -29.57 3.42 13.21
C ASP A 160 -30.72 3.20 14.20
N ASN A 161 -30.55 2.30 15.18
CA ASN A 161 -31.52 2.10 16.25
C ASN A 161 -31.71 3.37 17.10
N LEU A 162 -30.61 4.09 17.39
CA LEU A 162 -30.67 5.34 18.12
C LEU A 162 -31.46 6.41 17.33
N TYR A 163 -31.22 6.52 16.03
CA TYR A 163 -31.97 7.44 15.16
C TYR A 163 -33.45 7.07 15.09
N LEU A 164 -33.79 5.79 14.97
CA LEU A 164 -35.18 5.33 14.97
C LEU A 164 -35.87 5.57 16.31
N ALA A 165 -35.14 5.38 17.42
CA ALA A 165 -35.67 5.63 18.75
C ALA A 165 -35.92 7.13 19.00
N ASN A 166 -35.03 7.99 18.49
CA ASN A 166 -35.15 9.45 18.64
C ASN A 166 -36.17 10.07 17.68
N SER A 167 -36.41 9.42 16.53
CA SER A 167 -37.37 9.88 15.51
C SER A 167 -38.29 8.74 15.10
N PRO A 168 -39.15 8.24 16.01
CA PRO A 168 -40.04 7.15 15.71
C PRO A 168 -41.06 7.56 14.65
N ARG A 169 -41.30 6.67 13.68
CA ARG A 169 -42.40 6.86 12.72
C ARG A 169 -43.71 6.51 13.43
N SER A 170 -44.58 7.50 13.50
CA SER A 170 -45.89 7.31 14.12
C SER A 170 -46.97 7.28 13.03
N LEU A 171 -47.88 6.32 13.14
CA LEU A 171 -49.12 6.34 12.36
C LEU A 171 -50.10 7.23 13.05
N ILE A 172 -50.51 8.29 12.37
CA ILE A 172 -51.41 9.31 12.93
C ILE A 172 -52.75 9.24 12.21
N SER A 173 -53.86 9.17 12.98
CA SER A 173 -55.19 9.32 12.44
C SER A 173 -55.45 10.80 12.07
N SER A 174 -56.28 11.04 11.07
CA SER A 174 -56.71 12.40 10.68
C SER A 174 -57.36 13.21 11.83
N ARG A 175 -57.70 12.54 12.92
CA ARG A 175 -58.30 13.17 14.12
C ARG A 175 -57.30 13.74 15.12
N VAL A 176 -56.01 13.62 14.86
CA VAL A 176 -54.97 14.13 15.78
C VAL A 176 -54.34 15.36 15.18
N SER A 177 -54.13 16.39 16.03
CA SER A 177 -53.43 17.61 15.62
C SER A 177 -51.98 17.28 15.22
N LEU A 178 -51.65 17.54 13.96
CA LEU A 178 -50.30 17.27 13.40
C LEU A 178 -49.27 18.22 14.04
N ASP A 179 -49.65 19.45 14.33
CA ASP A 179 -48.76 20.48 14.92
C ASP A 179 -48.33 20.09 16.33
N ASP A 180 -49.27 19.55 17.15
CA ASP A 180 -48.94 19.08 18.50
C ASP A 180 -48.07 17.82 18.49
N MET A 181 -48.16 17.02 17.44
CA MET A 181 -47.37 15.80 17.30
C MET A 181 -45.94 16.08 16.81
N LEU A 182 -45.76 17.14 16.04
CA LEU A 182 -44.44 17.57 15.57
C LEU A 182 -43.66 18.36 16.63
N ASP A 183 -44.33 18.86 17.69
CA ASP A 183 -43.67 19.53 18.81
C ASP A 183 -43.06 18.52 19.77
N SER A 184 -41.79 18.16 19.54
CA SER A 184 -41.03 17.17 20.28
C SER A 184 -40.55 17.66 21.65
N ARG A 185 -41.48 18.17 22.50
CA ARG A 185 -41.15 18.56 23.87
C ARG A 185 -41.36 17.42 24.86
N PRO A 186 -40.47 17.22 25.81
CA PRO A 186 -40.72 16.28 26.90
C PRO A 186 -41.97 16.68 27.68
N GLY A 187 -42.98 15.80 27.72
CA GLY A 187 -44.25 16.07 28.38
C GLY A 187 -45.26 16.86 27.55
N GLY A 188 -45.07 16.99 26.25
CA GLY A 188 -46.06 17.62 25.34
C GLY A 188 -47.38 16.85 25.33
N VAL A 189 -48.50 17.59 25.24
CA VAL A 189 -49.86 17.01 25.17
C VAL A 189 -50.36 17.13 23.73
N VAL A 190 -50.77 15.98 23.18
CA VAL A 190 -51.34 15.88 21.83
C VAL A 190 -52.86 15.99 21.92
N ARG A 191 -53.43 16.93 21.23
CA ARG A 191 -54.88 17.17 21.21
C ARG A 191 -55.56 16.31 20.14
N MET A 192 -56.68 15.69 20.49
CA MET A 192 -57.57 15.05 19.52
C MET A 192 -58.55 16.10 18.98
N LEU A 193 -58.63 16.19 17.67
CA LEU A 193 -59.66 16.96 16.99
C LEU A 193 -60.95 16.12 17.03
N ASP A 194 -61.85 16.49 17.89
CA ASP A 194 -63.16 15.85 17.99
C ASP A 194 -64.08 16.37 16.88
N ASP A 195 -64.39 15.52 15.91
CA ASP A 195 -65.25 15.86 14.77
C ASP A 195 -66.72 15.46 15.04
N SER A 196 -67.12 15.34 16.29
CA SER A 196 -68.43 14.94 16.69
C SER A 196 -69.14 15.96 17.56
N MET A 197 -69.44 17.14 17.00
CA MET A 197 -70.61 17.92 17.35
C MET A 197 -71.50 18.06 16.13
N PRO A 198 -72.54 17.28 15.94
CA PRO A 198 -73.62 17.66 15.03
C PRO A 198 -74.23 18.90 15.56
N GLY A 199 -74.14 19.99 14.80
CA GLY A 199 -74.87 21.24 15.11
C GLY A 199 -76.35 20.96 15.17
N GLU A 200 -76.98 21.46 16.21
CA GLU A 200 -78.40 21.78 16.22
C GLU A 200 -78.72 22.88 15.22
#